data_26c64d83c460744f7de4cbae3ad7565c
#
_entry.id   26c64d83c460744f7de4cbae3ad7565c
#
_cell.length_a   1.000
_cell.length_b   1.000
_cell.length_c   1.000
_cell.angle_alpha   90.00
_cell.angle_beta   90.00
_cell.angle_gamma   90.00
#
_symmetry.space_group_name_H-M   'P 1'
#
loop_
_entity.id
_entity.type
_entity.pdbx_description
1 polymer ?
#
loop_
_entity_poly.entity_id
_entity_poly.type
_entity_poly.pdbx_seq_one_letter_code
_entity_poly.pdbx_strand_id
1 'polypeptide(L)'
;MKKRPNNELPGIRGLQHTLDVSAADMDYVVGNSTLLEMQLRPGLKVWGITGDDANTSYSSWGDLLRAAALQTLSQRLDLVKIVSNLNACLGTSYKHVGVKLMGPSGHAAYILGVLKATRQVSVDDDLQTSSSKGESVREGAIAIVGMSGKGPGSEDLDEFWNVIATGQDCHQEIPADRMDVDEYFCTKHSPGKCTMTCRHGCFMKHPGHFDAKFFHISPREALLMEPVHRHFLMSAYEALETAGYSAGQTRTTDPNKTAVFFAQSFDDWLKVSHHALGCDAYTLQGVQRAFGPGRLAFQMKWEGPTYALDSACAGSTSAIHLACMSLLSKDVDMAVAGATTILSDPHSFTFLSKAGVLSETGNCKTYRDDADGYCRADFSGALILKRLEDAVAHNDNILAVIASSARNHSGNATSITTSDANAQESLFKKVLRNARLDPNDVSYIEMHGTGTQVGDKAEMGAVSKVFLPRPAGNPLPVGAIKANIGHSEAVSLSN
;
A
#
# COMPACT_ATOMS: atom_id res chain seq x y z
N MET A 1 8.88 34.40 -29.79
CA MET A 1 9.35 33.62 -28.65
C MET A 1 8.12 33.11 -27.88
N LYS A 2 7.73 31.87 -28.07
CA LYS A 2 6.63 31.24 -27.35
C LYS A 2 7.18 30.77 -25.98
N LYS A 3 6.61 31.28 -24.87
CA LYS A 3 6.87 30.79 -23.52
C LYS A 3 6.52 29.30 -23.49
N ARG A 4 7.49 28.46 -23.11
CA ARG A 4 7.21 27.06 -22.76
C ARG A 4 6.32 27.06 -21.49
N PRO A 5 5.28 26.26 -21.41
CA PRO A 5 4.53 26.12 -20.18
C PRO A 5 5.45 25.53 -19.09
N ASN A 6 5.34 26.09 -17.89
CA ASN A 6 5.95 25.50 -16.69
C ASN A 6 5.41 24.08 -16.55
N ASN A 7 6.29 23.08 -16.56
CA ASN A 7 5.97 21.73 -16.12
C ASN A 7 5.88 21.77 -14.58
N GLU A 8 4.75 22.22 -14.08
CA GLU A 8 4.36 21.94 -12.70
C GLU A 8 3.93 20.47 -12.63
N LEU A 9 4.57 19.70 -11.77
CA LEU A 9 4.14 18.35 -11.46
C LEU A 9 2.73 18.41 -10.86
N PRO A 10 1.73 17.71 -11.41
CA PRO A 10 0.39 17.72 -10.88
C PRO A 10 0.38 17.07 -9.48
N GLY A 11 -0.18 17.76 -8.49
CA GLY A 11 -0.42 17.20 -7.15
C GLY A 11 0.43 17.78 -6.03
N ILE A 12 1.64 18.27 -6.29
CA ILE A 12 2.45 18.93 -5.28
C ILE A 12 2.32 20.44 -5.46
N ARG A 13 1.18 20.99 -5.08
CA ARG A 13 1.07 22.40 -4.72
C ARG A 13 1.65 22.56 -3.32
N GLY A 14 2.94 22.40 -3.21
CA GLY A 14 3.69 22.62 -1.99
C GLY A 14 4.82 23.58 -2.26
N LEU A 15 5.42 24.05 -1.24
CA LEU A 15 6.49 25.00 -1.09
C LEU A 15 7.77 24.74 -1.91
N GLN A 16 7.75 23.84 -2.89
CA GLN A 16 8.92 23.48 -3.70
C GLN A 16 9.43 24.67 -4.50
N HIS A 17 10.68 25.07 -4.23
CA HIS A 17 11.40 26.14 -4.93
C HIS A 17 10.73 27.53 -4.85
N THR A 18 10.00 27.83 -3.78
CA THR A 18 9.49 29.16 -3.48
C THR A 18 10.49 29.94 -2.63
N LEU A 19 10.58 31.26 -2.88
CA LEU A 19 11.41 32.15 -2.07
C LEU A 19 10.73 32.58 -0.76
N ASP A 20 9.47 32.22 -0.57
CA ASP A 20 8.62 32.66 0.55
C ASP A 20 8.52 31.63 1.69
N VAL A 21 9.49 30.73 1.80
CA VAL A 21 9.51 29.71 2.85
C VAL A 21 9.94 30.31 4.18
N SER A 22 9.11 30.21 5.20
CA SER A 22 9.37 30.74 6.55
C SER A 22 9.99 29.67 7.48
N ALA A 23 10.50 30.11 8.64
CA ALA A 23 10.98 29.19 9.67
C ALA A 23 9.86 28.27 10.22
N ALA A 24 8.62 28.76 10.27
CA ALA A 24 7.46 27.97 10.69
C ALA A 24 7.14 26.84 9.70
N ASP A 25 7.37 27.07 8.40
CA ASP A 25 7.20 26.03 7.38
C ASP A 25 8.25 24.93 7.55
N MET A 26 9.46 25.28 7.97
CA MET A 26 10.52 24.33 8.27
C MET A 26 10.19 23.45 9.48
N ASP A 27 9.59 24.01 10.52
CA ASP A 27 9.14 23.24 11.68
C ASP A 27 8.01 22.28 11.31
N TYR A 28 7.13 22.65 10.39
CA TYR A 28 6.10 21.77 9.88
C TYR A 28 6.69 20.60 9.05
N VAL A 29 7.66 20.87 8.17
CA VAL A 29 8.30 19.85 7.31
C VAL A 29 9.18 18.90 8.11
N VAL A 30 9.94 19.40 9.08
CA VAL A 30 10.90 18.61 9.86
C VAL A 30 10.23 17.92 11.06
N GLY A 31 9.10 18.47 11.55
CA GLY A 31 8.35 17.94 12.68
C GLY A 31 9.01 18.18 14.04
N ASN A 32 8.48 17.54 15.09
CA ASN A 32 8.82 17.74 16.49
C ASN A 32 9.31 16.46 17.20
N SER A 33 10.07 15.62 16.53
CA SER A 33 10.62 14.41 17.14
C SER A 33 11.74 14.72 18.13
N THR A 34 11.78 14.01 19.27
CA THR A 34 12.90 14.11 20.24
C THR A 34 14.25 13.71 19.65
N LEU A 35 14.27 12.95 18.54
CA LEU A 35 15.48 12.63 17.80
C LEU A 35 16.15 13.85 17.18
N LEU A 36 15.40 14.94 16.95
CA LEU A 36 15.94 16.19 16.41
C LEU A 36 16.85 16.93 17.40
N GLU A 37 16.73 16.65 18.70
CA GLU A 37 17.57 17.23 19.76
C GLU A 37 18.94 16.51 19.88
N MET A 38 19.14 15.39 19.18
CA MET A 38 20.42 14.69 19.19
C MET A 38 21.55 15.58 18.65
N GLN A 39 22.63 15.69 19.43
CA GLN A 39 23.80 16.48 19.04
C GLN A 39 24.58 15.78 17.92
N LEU A 40 25.04 16.57 16.98
CA LEU A 40 25.96 16.11 15.93
C LEU A 40 27.37 15.88 16.51
N ARG A 41 28.11 14.93 15.94
CA ARG A 41 29.51 14.67 16.37
C ARG A 41 30.32 15.95 16.21
N PRO A 42 31.16 16.33 17.21
CA PRO A 42 32.06 17.44 17.09
C PRO A 42 32.97 17.30 15.86
N GLY A 43 33.17 18.40 15.12
CA GLY A 43 34.02 18.41 13.92
C GLY A 43 33.37 17.94 12.63
N LEU A 44 32.08 17.58 12.63
CA LEU A 44 31.34 17.32 11.41
C LEU A 44 31.19 18.61 10.60
N LYS A 45 31.74 18.64 9.38
CA LYS A 45 31.55 19.72 8.44
C LYS A 45 30.45 19.36 7.47
N VAL A 46 29.46 20.21 7.36
CA VAL A 46 28.35 20.04 6.42
C VAL A 46 28.45 21.12 5.34
N TRP A 47 28.43 20.72 4.09
CA TRP A 47 28.47 21.62 2.95
C TRP A 47 27.12 21.62 2.24
N GLY A 48 26.52 22.79 2.17
CA GLY A 48 25.26 23.02 1.43
C GLY A 48 25.51 23.49 0.00
N ILE A 49 24.41 23.74 -0.68
CA ILE A 49 24.38 24.15 -2.11
C ILE A 49 24.94 25.55 -2.32
N THR A 50 24.87 26.43 -1.35
CA THR A 50 25.16 27.88 -1.49
C THR A 50 26.62 28.24 -1.43
N GLY A 51 27.49 27.35 -0.95
CA GLY A 51 28.94 27.57 -0.96
C GLY A 51 29.50 28.51 0.10
N ASP A 52 28.67 29.32 0.72
CA ASP A 52 29.08 30.20 1.83
C ASP A 52 29.10 29.47 3.18
N ASP A 53 28.57 28.23 3.20
CA ASP A 53 28.31 27.44 4.40
C ASP A 53 29.47 26.50 4.80
N ALA A 54 30.62 26.59 4.17
CA ALA A 54 31.77 25.73 4.46
C ALA A 54 32.26 25.76 5.94
N ASN A 55 31.79 26.74 6.72
CA ASN A 55 32.08 26.90 8.13
C ASN A 55 30.82 26.86 9.03
N THR A 56 29.65 26.55 8.49
CA THR A 56 28.44 26.45 9.31
C THR A 56 28.48 25.16 10.11
N SER A 57 28.53 25.28 11.43
CA SER A 57 28.41 24.15 12.35
C SER A 57 26.97 24.07 12.85
N TYR A 58 26.33 22.95 12.63
CA TYR A 58 25.02 22.66 13.20
C TYR A 58 25.20 21.97 14.55
N SER A 59 24.41 22.38 15.55
CA SER A 59 24.52 21.83 16.90
C SER A 59 23.72 20.54 17.05
N SER A 60 22.60 20.42 16.34
CA SER A 60 21.70 19.28 16.42
C SER A 60 21.29 18.72 15.05
N TRP A 61 20.72 17.53 15.06
CA TRP A 61 20.10 16.95 13.87
C TRP A 61 18.92 17.80 13.36
N GLY A 62 18.17 18.41 14.26
CA GLY A 62 17.07 19.31 13.90
C GLY A 62 17.54 20.51 13.10
N ASP A 63 18.63 21.17 13.55
CA ASP A 63 19.21 22.32 12.85
C ASP A 63 19.70 21.93 11.45
N LEU A 64 20.36 20.78 11.34
CA LEU A 64 20.84 20.26 10.05
C LEU A 64 19.68 19.95 9.09
N LEU A 65 18.61 19.29 9.57
CA LEU A 65 17.48 18.94 8.75
C LEU A 65 16.66 20.15 8.32
N ARG A 66 16.49 21.16 9.20
CA ARG A 66 15.85 22.44 8.83
C ARG A 66 16.62 23.16 7.73
N ALA A 67 17.94 23.22 7.87
CA ALA A 67 18.80 23.83 6.85
C ALA A 67 18.74 23.07 5.52
N ALA A 68 18.77 21.73 5.55
CA ALA A 68 18.64 20.90 4.36
C ALA A 68 17.27 21.05 3.67
N ALA A 69 16.18 21.08 4.46
CA ALA A 69 14.83 21.29 3.95
C ALA A 69 14.69 22.69 3.33
N LEU A 70 15.18 23.74 3.99
CA LEU A 70 15.17 25.10 3.46
C LEU A 70 15.90 25.16 2.11
N GLN A 71 17.09 24.57 2.02
CA GLN A 71 17.86 24.54 0.76
C GLN A 71 17.11 23.77 -0.34
N THR A 72 16.50 22.63 -0.01
CA THR A 72 15.75 21.81 -0.98
C THR A 72 14.51 22.54 -1.49
N LEU A 73 13.81 23.25 -0.62
CA LEU A 73 12.54 23.90 -0.96
C LEU A 73 12.72 25.28 -1.62
N SER A 74 13.75 26.03 -1.22
CA SER A 74 13.93 27.43 -1.66
C SER A 74 15.01 27.65 -2.73
N GLN A 75 15.89 26.66 -2.97
CA GLN A 75 17.05 26.85 -3.83
C GLN A 75 17.13 25.81 -4.95
N ARG A 76 17.61 26.24 -6.12
CA ARG A 76 17.91 25.32 -7.22
C ARG A 76 19.15 24.50 -6.88
N LEU A 77 19.07 23.18 -7.08
CA LEU A 77 20.20 22.28 -6.99
C LEU A 77 21.22 22.61 -8.11
N ASP A 78 22.39 23.11 -7.72
CA ASP A 78 23.50 23.38 -8.64
C ASP A 78 24.66 22.39 -8.38
N LEU A 79 24.67 21.28 -9.10
CA LEU A 79 25.67 20.23 -8.96
C LEU A 79 27.09 20.70 -9.28
N VAL A 80 27.24 21.65 -10.20
CA VAL A 80 28.56 22.20 -10.58
C VAL A 80 29.13 22.98 -9.40
N LYS A 81 28.29 23.79 -8.74
CA LYS A 81 28.67 24.59 -7.57
C LYS A 81 29.00 23.69 -6.38
N ILE A 82 28.20 22.65 -6.12
CA ILE A 82 28.47 21.66 -5.07
C ILE A 82 29.85 21.01 -5.26
N VAL A 83 30.13 20.53 -6.48
CA VAL A 83 31.42 19.88 -6.78
C VAL A 83 32.57 20.86 -6.73
N SER A 84 32.39 22.09 -7.19
CA SER A 84 33.40 23.16 -7.11
C SER A 84 33.75 23.45 -5.65
N ASN A 85 32.74 23.62 -4.81
CA ASN A 85 32.94 23.88 -3.37
C ASN A 85 33.62 22.70 -2.66
N LEU A 86 33.16 21.47 -2.96
CA LEU A 86 33.77 20.27 -2.43
C LEU A 86 35.26 20.18 -2.82
N ASN A 87 35.60 20.46 -4.09
CA ASN A 87 36.97 20.48 -4.55
C ASN A 87 37.82 21.59 -3.90
N ALA A 88 37.25 22.77 -3.71
CA ALA A 88 37.93 23.88 -3.02
C ALA A 88 38.22 23.52 -1.54
N CYS A 89 37.27 22.93 -0.84
CA CYS A 89 37.40 22.49 0.55
C CYS A 89 38.41 21.35 0.72
N LEU A 90 38.47 20.41 -0.22
CA LEU A 90 39.44 19.32 -0.18
C LEU A 90 40.88 19.77 -0.52
N GLY A 91 41.03 20.90 -1.22
CA GLY A 91 42.35 21.45 -1.61
C GLY A 91 43.20 20.44 -2.38
N THR A 92 44.48 20.73 -2.50
CA THR A 92 45.50 19.83 -3.14
C THR A 92 46.09 18.83 -2.16
N SER A 93 45.81 18.97 -0.85
CA SER A 93 46.44 18.20 0.22
C SER A 93 45.92 16.76 0.32
N TYR A 94 44.71 16.51 -0.13
CA TYR A 94 44.06 15.17 -0.05
C TYR A 94 44.15 14.47 -1.40
N LYS A 95 45.11 13.55 -1.54
CA LYS A 95 45.25 12.70 -2.75
C LYS A 95 44.27 11.54 -2.77
N HIS A 96 43.83 11.07 -1.61
CA HIS A 96 42.85 9.99 -1.43
C HIS A 96 41.63 10.52 -0.70
N VAL A 97 40.46 10.22 -1.21
CA VAL A 97 39.18 10.61 -0.63
C VAL A 97 38.24 9.38 -0.55
N GLY A 98 37.86 9.06 0.67
CA GLY A 98 36.76 8.09 0.91
C GLY A 98 35.40 8.78 0.80
N VAL A 99 34.51 8.27 -0.04
CA VAL A 99 33.16 8.79 -0.20
C VAL A 99 32.19 7.75 0.30
N LYS A 100 31.37 8.13 1.31
CA LYS A 100 30.23 7.34 1.79
C LYS A 100 28.95 7.99 1.30
N LEU A 101 28.20 7.29 0.45
CA LEU A 101 26.92 7.77 -0.06
C LEU A 101 25.81 7.44 0.95
N MET A 102 24.99 8.44 1.30
CA MET A 102 23.84 8.28 2.18
C MET A 102 22.59 8.83 1.48
N GLY A 103 21.61 7.99 1.25
CA GLY A 103 20.34 8.38 0.62
C GLY A 103 20.29 8.19 -0.91
N PRO A 104 19.19 8.62 -1.57
CA PRO A 104 19.00 8.44 -3.01
C PRO A 104 20.11 9.10 -3.81
N SER A 105 20.83 8.32 -4.61
CA SER A 105 22.12 8.74 -5.19
C SER A 105 22.05 9.09 -6.68
N GLY A 106 20.91 9.52 -7.21
CA GLY A 106 20.78 9.85 -8.64
C GLY A 106 21.84 10.81 -9.19
N HIS A 107 22.42 11.65 -8.33
CA HIS A 107 23.48 12.59 -8.69
C HIS A 107 24.89 12.13 -8.25
N ALA A 108 24.99 11.02 -7.53
CA ALA A 108 26.27 10.53 -7.01
C ALA A 108 27.26 10.18 -8.12
N ALA A 109 26.78 9.61 -9.23
CA ALA A 109 27.63 9.27 -10.37
C ALA A 109 28.32 10.49 -10.97
N TYR A 110 27.65 11.65 -11.03
CA TYR A 110 28.25 12.89 -11.49
C TYR A 110 29.34 13.39 -10.52
N ILE A 111 29.02 13.44 -9.22
CA ILE A 111 29.94 13.90 -8.17
C ILE A 111 31.19 12.99 -8.11
N LEU A 112 30.99 11.67 -8.13
CA LEU A 112 32.06 10.69 -8.15
C LEU A 112 32.92 10.78 -9.42
N GLY A 113 32.30 11.01 -10.59
CA GLY A 113 33.01 11.19 -11.85
C GLY A 113 33.97 12.36 -11.83
N VAL A 114 33.56 13.50 -11.29
CA VAL A 114 34.40 14.70 -11.18
C VAL A 114 35.50 14.52 -10.13
N LEU A 115 35.19 13.90 -8.98
CA LEU A 115 36.21 13.62 -7.96
C LEU A 115 37.27 12.64 -8.46
N LYS A 116 36.88 11.57 -9.16
CA LYS A 116 37.79 10.56 -9.73
C LYS A 116 38.69 11.12 -10.82
N ALA A 117 38.27 12.18 -11.52
CA ALA A 117 39.08 12.83 -12.55
C ALA A 117 40.30 13.57 -11.97
N THR A 118 40.29 13.92 -10.68
CA THR A 118 41.34 14.73 -10.04
C THR A 118 42.01 14.02 -8.85
N ARG A 119 41.48 12.92 -8.36
CA ARG A 119 41.93 12.24 -7.13
C ARG A 119 41.70 10.74 -7.18
N GLN A 120 42.39 10.00 -6.30
CA GLN A 120 42.00 8.62 -6.00
C GLN A 120 40.83 8.64 -5.04
N VAL A 121 39.68 8.14 -5.52
CA VAL A 121 38.44 8.07 -4.76
C VAL A 121 38.15 6.60 -4.46
N SER A 122 38.17 6.24 -3.18
CA SER A 122 37.55 5.01 -2.71
C SER A 122 36.08 5.32 -2.35
N VAL A 123 35.15 4.58 -2.92
CA VAL A 123 33.75 4.63 -2.49
C VAL A 123 33.63 3.60 -1.39
N ASP A 124 33.25 4.06 -0.21
CA ASP A 124 32.91 3.17 0.88
C ASP A 124 31.51 2.64 0.59
N ASP A 125 31.48 1.46 -0.02
CA ASP A 125 30.25 0.71 -0.34
C ASP A 125 29.61 0.10 0.93
N ASP A 126 29.93 0.64 2.12
CA ASP A 126 29.36 0.18 3.40
C ASP A 126 27.82 0.30 3.50
N LEU A 127 27.18 0.92 2.54
CA LEU A 127 25.72 0.74 2.36
C LEU A 127 25.37 -0.64 1.76
N GLN A 128 26.36 -1.33 1.16
CA GLN A 128 26.20 -2.76 0.87
C GLN A 128 26.63 -3.65 2.06
N THR A 129 27.28 -3.11 3.09
CA THR A 129 27.88 -3.92 4.17
C THR A 129 27.49 -3.53 5.59
N SER A 130 26.55 -2.61 5.82
CA SER A 130 25.83 -2.58 7.09
C SER A 130 24.62 -3.54 7.13
N SER A 131 24.46 -4.40 6.13
CA SER A 131 23.87 -5.71 6.38
C SER A 131 24.85 -6.44 7.31
N SER A 132 24.45 -6.64 8.57
CA SER A 132 25.00 -7.65 9.48
C SER A 132 25.54 -8.83 8.68
N LYS A 133 26.76 -9.27 9.00
CA LYS A 133 27.42 -10.44 8.40
C LYS A 133 26.36 -11.50 8.04
N GLY A 134 26.11 -11.69 6.72
CA GLY A 134 25.60 -12.95 6.22
C GLY A 134 24.13 -13.08 5.92
N GLU A 135 23.35 -12.02 5.69
CA GLU A 135 22.08 -12.20 4.95
C GLU A 135 22.34 -11.89 3.47
N SER A 136 22.62 -12.94 2.69
CA SER A 136 22.38 -12.91 1.25
C SER A 136 20.95 -12.40 1.03
N VAL A 137 20.76 -11.42 0.14
CA VAL A 137 19.41 -11.00 -0.32
C VAL A 137 18.61 -12.27 -0.52
N ARG A 138 17.52 -12.45 0.24
CA ARG A 138 16.75 -13.71 0.21
C ARG A 138 16.29 -13.94 -1.21
N GLU A 139 16.89 -14.93 -1.86
CA GLU A 139 16.54 -15.30 -3.23
C GLU A 139 15.05 -15.60 -3.30
N GLY A 140 14.32 -14.94 -4.18
CA GLY A 140 12.88 -15.10 -4.33
C GLY A 140 12.00 -14.21 -3.43
N ALA A 141 12.57 -13.23 -2.71
CA ALA A 141 11.78 -12.25 -1.96
C ALA A 141 11.27 -11.11 -2.87
N ILE A 142 10.11 -10.55 -2.52
CA ILE A 142 9.46 -9.45 -3.24
C ILE A 142 9.41 -8.22 -2.34
N ALA A 143 9.84 -7.08 -2.87
CA ALA A 143 9.76 -5.79 -2.18
C ALA A 143 8.42 -5.10 -2.47
N ILE A 144 7.81 -4.53 -1.43
CA ILE A 144 6.74 -3.53 -1.54
C ILE A 144 7.43 -2.18 -1.57
N VAL A 145 7.33 -1.47 -2.70
CA VAL A 145 8.02 -0.19 -2.92
C VAL A 145 7.07 1.01 -2.94
N GLY A 146 5.77 0.76 -2.98
CA GLY A 146 4.74 1.77 -2.84
C GLY A 146 3.45 1.16 -2.35
N MET A 147 2.67 1.92 -1.61
CA MET A 147 1.36 1.51 -1.15
C MET A 147 0.44 2.70 -0.95
N SER A 148 -0.85 2.45 -1.09
CA SER A 148 -1.93 3.38 -0.80
C SER A 148 -3.13 2.59 -0.30
N GLY A 149 -3.95 3.24 0.52
CA GLY A 149 -5.19 2.64 1.00
C GLY A 149 -6.06 3.65 1.72
N LYS A 150 -7.38 3.50 1.56
CA LYS A 150 -8.39 4.25 2.28
C LYS A 150 -9.61 3.40 2.56
N GLY A 151 -10.27 3.70 3.67
CA GLY A 151 -11.39 2.90 4.13
C GLY A 151 -12.19 3.57 5.24
N PRO A 152 -12.89 2.80 6.06
CA PRO A 152 -13.67 3.34 7.17
C PRO A 152 -12.78 4.14 8.13
N GLY A 153 -13.20 5.38 8.41
CA GLY A 153 -12.47 6.27 9.31
C GLY A 153 -11.16 6.84 8.80
N SER A 154 -10.78 6.58 7.52
CA SER A 154 -9.48 6.99 6.97
C SER A 154 -9.56 7.37 5.49
N GLU A 155 -8.90 8.46 5.12
CA GLU A 155 -8.72 8.91 3.75
C GLU A 155 -7.31 8.60 3.20
N ASP A 156 -6.36 8.28 4.08
CA ASP A 156 -4.99 7.90 3.76
C ASP A 156 -4.44 6.86 4.74
N LEU A 157 -3.16 6.47 4.58
CA LEU A 157 -2.51 5.46 5.41
C LEU A 157 -2.18 5.96 6.82
N ASP A 158 -1.95 7.25 7.01
CA ASP A 158 -1.64 7.82 8.32
C ASP A 158 -2.90 7.85 9.20
N GLU A 159 -4.02 8.28 8.62
CA GLU A 159 -5.33 8.17 9.29
C GLU A 159 -5.69 6.71 9.54
N PHE A 160 -5.43 5.81 8.58
CA PHE A 160 -5.68 4.38 8.74
C PHE A 160 -4.87 3.79 9.89
N TRP A 161 -3.58 4.14 9.98
CA TRP A 161 -2.76 3.74 11.12
C TRP A 161 -3.31 4.26 12.45
N ASN A 162 -3.81 5.51 12.48
CA ASN A 162 -4.42 6.07 13.68
C ASN A 162 -5.68 5.29 14.11
N VAL A 163 -6.54 4.88 13.18
CA VAL A 163 -7.71 4.03 13.45
C VAL A 163 -7.28 2.73 14.13
N ILE A 164 -6.22 2.07 13.62
CA ILE A 164 -5.71 0.82 14.18
C ILE A 164 -5.06 1.07 15.54
N ALA A 165 -4.16 2.04 15.64
CA ALA A 165 -3.36 2.31 16.84
C ALA A 165 -4.23 2.73 18.04
N THR A 166 -5.34 3.42 17.78
CA THR A 166 -6.30 3.84 18.82
C THR A 166 -7.37 2.80 19.12
N GLY A 167 -7.43 1.71 18.33
CA GLY A 167 -8.46 0.67 18.50
C GLY A 167 -9.86 1.17 18.18
N GLN A 168 -10.01 2.11 17.23
CA GLN A 168 -11.30 2.66 16.86
C GLN A 168 -12.17 1.59 16.20
N ASP A 169 -13.43 1.47 16.63
CA ASP A 169 -14.46 0.68 15.97
C ASP A 169 -15.24 1.58 14.99
N CYS A 170 -15.16 1.25 13.70
CA CYS A 170 -15.73 2.06 12.63
C CYS A 170 -17.14 1.60 12.18
N HIS A 171 -17.75 0.62 12.88
CA HIS A 171 -19.10 0.20 12.49
C HIS A 171 -20.13 1.31 12.75
N GLN A 172 -21.06 1.43 11.86
CA GLN A 172 -22.13 2.43 11.92
C GLN A 172 -23.38 1.92 11.24
N GLU A 173 -24.52 2.53 11.52
CA GLU A 173 -25.73 2.24 10.75
C GLU A 173 -25.50 2.60 9.28
N ILE A 174 -26.08 1.79 8.38
CA ILE A 174 -25.92 2.00 6.93
C ILE A 174 -26.44 3.39 6.57
N PRO A 175 -25.62 4.28 5.99
CA PRO A 175 -26.02 5.63 5.66
C PRO A 175 -27.11 5.68 4.58
N ALA A 176 -28.03 6.64 4.69
CA ALA A 176 -29.16 6.79 3.76
C ALA A 176 -28.73 7.08 2.31
N ASP A 177 -27.53 7.63 2.11
CA ASP A 177 -26.95 7.85 0.77
C ASP A 177 -26.41 6.56 0.13
N ARG A 178 -26.34 5.45 0.89
CA ARG A 178 -25.97 4.13 0.38
C ARG A 178 -27.18 3.30 -0.03
N MET A 179 -28.18 3.23 0.84
CA MET A 179 -29.45 2.54 0.59
C MET A 179 -30.51 2.93 1.62
N ASP A 180 -31.76 2.77 1.26
CA ASP A 180 -32.87 2.83 2.22
C ASP A 180 -32.92 1.50 2.99
N VAL A 181 -32.36 1.50 4.21
CA VAL A 181 -32.28 0.30 5.06
C VAL A 181 -33.66 -0.22 5.42
N ASP A 182 -34.61 0.67 5.66
CA ASP A 182 -35.98 0.30 6.14
C ASP A 182 -36.77 -0.48 5.08
N GLU A 183 -36.46 -0.29 3.81
CA GLU A 183 -37.06 -1.09 2.72
C GLU A 183 -36.61 -2.57 2.79
N TYR A 184 -35.41 -2.85 3.25
CA TYR A 184 -34.84 -4.20 3.23
C TYR A 184 -34.74 -4.84 4.61
N PHE A 185 -34.81 -4.07 5.70
CA PHE A 185 -34.61 -4.58 7.06
C PHE A 185 -35.84 -5.38 7.54
N CYS A 186 -35.55 -6.47 8.24
CA CYS A 186 -36.57 -7.25 8.97
C CYS A 186 -35.94 -7.92 10.20
N THR A 187 -36.71 -8.07 11.25
CA THR A 187 -36.26 -8.79 12.46
C THR A 187 -36.22 -10.31 12.24
N LYS A 188 -36.85 -10.82 11.22
CA LYS A 188 -36.89 -12.23 10.85
C LYS A 188 -37.07 -12.39 9.35
N HIS A 189 -36.25 -13.19 8.70
CA HIS A 189 -36.35 -13.44 7.28
C HIS A 189 -37.72 -14.05 6.88
N SER A 190 -38.29 -13.53 5.82
CA SER A 190 -39.47 -14.10 5.19
C SER A 190 -39.07 -14.88 3.93
N PRO A 191 -39.67 -16.07 3.67
CA PRO A 191 -39.41 -16.82 2.45
C PRO A 191 -39.73 -15.99 1.21
N GLY A 192 -38.83 -16.04 0.21
CA GLY A 192 -39.04 -15.37 -1.09
C GLY A 192 -38.86 -13.85 -1.10
N LYS A 193 -38.66 -13.19 0.04
CA LYS A 193 -38.39 -11.75 0.10
C LYS A 193 -36.90 -11.46 0.21
N CYS A 194 -36.40 -10.41 -0.47
CA CYS A 194 -35.03 -9.90 -0.35
C CYS A 194 -34.95 -8.99 0.88
N THR A 195 -34.72 -9.58 2.06
CA THR A 195 -34.63 -8.88 3.34
C THR A 195 -33.37 -9.25 4.10
N MET A 196 -32.88 -8.35 4.95
CA MET A 196 -31.69 -8.53 5.80
C MET A 196 -32.03 -8.27 7.27
N THR A 197 -31.29 -8.91 8.18
CA THR A 197 -31.43 -8.73 9.63
C THR A 197 -30.34 -7.81 10.21
N CYS A 198 -29.39 -7.35 9.38
CA CYS A 198 -28.36 -6.39 9.76
C CYS A 198 -28.68 -4.97 9.30
N ARG A 199 -28.28 -3.97 10.09
CA ARG A 199 -28.45 -2.53 9.79
C ARG A 199 -27.11 -1.79 9.73
N HIS A 200 -26.00 -2.48 9.90
CA HIS A 200 -24.70 -1.89 10.10
C HIS A 200 -23.69 -2.28 9.01
N GLY A 201 -22.70 -1.43 8.84
CA GLY A 201 -21.52 -1.62 8.00
C GLY A 201 -20.42 -0.65 8.39
N CYS A 202 -19.25 -0.80 7.79
CA CYS A 202 -18.14 0.15 7.94
C CYS A 202 -17.92 0.84 6.59
N PHE A 203 -18.14 2.13 6.53
CA PHE A 203 -18.20 2.88 5.27
C PHE A 203 -17.09 3.90 5.16
N MET A 204 -16.49 4.01 3.98
CA MET A 204 -15.60 5.12 3.65
C MET A 204 -16.41 6.39 3.41
N LYS A 205 -15.78 7.52 3.62
CA LYS A 205 -16.34 8.82 3.24
C LYS A 205 -16.31 8.96 1.71
N HIS A 206 -17.30 9.63 1.18
CA HIS A 206 -17.34 10.07 -0.23
C HIS A 206 -17.06 8.98 -1.28
N PRO A 207 -17.75 7.82 -1.28
CA PRO A 207 -17.48 6.72 -2.22
C PRO A 207 -17.73 7.07 -3.69
N GLY A 208 -18.47 8.15 -3.93
CA GLY A 208 -18.71 8.67 -5.28
C GLY A 208 -17.65 9.62 -5.81
N HIS A 209 -16.72 10.10 -4.96
CA HIS A 209 -15.70 11.05 -5.40
C HIS A 209 -14.69 10.40 -6.33
N PHE A 210 -14.47 11.05 -7.48
CA PHE A 210 -13.53 10.60 -8.48
C PHE A 210 -13.06 11.80 -9.31
N ASP A 211 -11.75 11.99 -9.44
CA ASP A 211 -11.20 13.04 -10.30
C ASP A 211 -11.17 12.60 -11.77
N ALA A 212 -12.35 12.59 -12.39
CA ALA A 212 -12.50 12.22 -13.80
C ALA A 212 -11.68 13.10 -14.74
N LYS A 213 -11.48 14.38 -14.40
CA LYS A 213 -10.71 15.33 -15.20
C LYS A 213 -9.23 14.99 -15.18
N PHE A 214 -8.69 14.63 -14.02
CA PHE A 214 -7.31 14.20 -13.87
C PHE A 214 -7.01 12.98 -14.74
N PHE A 215 -7.91 11.99 -14.74
CA PHE A 215 -7.78 10.77 -15.53
C PHE A 215 -8.27 10.90 -16.98
N HIS A 216 -8.59 12.12 -17.45
CA HIS A 216 -9.10 12.38 -18.79
C HIS A 216 -10.35 11.55 -19.17
N ILE A 217 -11.19 11.25 -18.19
CA ILE A 217 -12.44 10.51 -18.35
C ILE A 217 -13.59 11.51 -18.43
N SER A 218 -14.50 11.33 -19.42
CA SER A 218 -15.63 12.22 -19.55
C SER A 218 -16.61 12.07 -18.36
N PRO A 219 -17.33 13.13 -17.95
CA PRO A 219 -18.32 13.03 -16.87
C PRO A 219 -19.38 11.97 -17.14
N ARG A 220 -19.78 11.79 -18.38
CA ARG A 220 -20.76 10.77 -18.79
C ARG A 220 -20.22 9.35 -18.59
N GLU A 221 -19.00 9.10 -18.97
CA GLU A 221 -18.33 7.82 -18.75
C GLU A 221 -18.11 7.57 -17.24
N ALA A 222 -17.60 8.58 -16.52
CA ALA A 222 -17.35 8.49 -15.08
C ALA A 222 -18.62 8.14 -14.29
N LEU A 223 -19.78 8.66 -14.70
CA LEU A 223 -21.05 8.36 -14.05
C LEU A 223 -21.44 6.88 -14.14
N LEU A 224 -21.17 6.23 -15.28
CA LEU A 224 -21.49 4.81 -15.50
C LEU A 224 -20.39 3.85 -15.01
N MET A 225 -19.21 4.40 -14.69
CA MET A 225 -18.09 3.60 -14.24
C MET A 225 -18.33 3.06 -12.82
N GLU A 226 -18.09 1.78 -12.63
CA GLU A 226 -18.11 1.09 -11.33
C GLU A 226 -17.30 1.86 -10.28
N PRO A 227 -17.85 2.24 -9.12
CA PRO A 227 -17.11 2.92 -8.06
C PRO A 227 -15.83 2.18 -7.64
N VAL A 228 -15.89 0.85 -7.64
CA VAL A 228 -14.74 -0.02 -7.38
C VAL A 228 -13.57 0.27 -8.34
N HIS A 229 -13.86 0.46 -9.64
CA HIS A 229 -12.83 0.80 -10.63
C HIS A 229 -12.29 2.23 -10.46
N ARG A 230 -13.16 3.20 -10.06
CA ARG A 230 -12.74 4.58 -9.81
C ARG A 230 -11.75 4.64 -8.66
N HIS A 231 -12.10 4.02 -7.53
CA HIS A 231 -11.25 4.00 -6.33
C HIS A 231 -9.97 3.21 -6.54
N PHE A 232 -10.01 2.08 -7.25
CA PHE A 232 -8.79 1.35 -7.59
C PHE A 232 -7.84 2.20 -8.43
N LEU A 233 -8.35 2.92 -9.44
CA LEU A 233 -7.53 3.78 -10.30
C LEU A 233 -6.83 4.88 -9.48
N MET A 234 -7.53 5.50 -8.53
CA MET A 234 -6.97 6.51 -7.62
C MET A 234 -5.93 5.90 -6.68
N SER A 235 -6.27 4.82 -5.97
CA SER A 235 -5.35 4.18 -5.04
C SER A 235 -4.10 3.64 -5.73
N ALA A 236 -4.23 3.05 -6.92
CA ALA A 236 -3.08 2.58 -7.68
C ALA A 236 -2.17 3.74 -8.12
N TYR A 237 -2.75 4.88 -8.52
CA TYR A 237 -1.98 6.07 -8.87
C TYR A 237 -1.23 6.64 -7.65
N GLU A 238 -1.88 6.78 -6.51
CA GLU A 238 -1.25 7.21 -5.25
C GLU A 238 -0.12 6.25 -4.83
N ALA A 239 -0.32 4.92 -4.96
CA ALA A 239 0.73 3.95 -4.67
C ALA A 239 1.93 4.07 -5.63
N LEU A 240 1.70 4.42 -6.90
CA LEU A 240 2.77 4.70 -7.86
C LEU A 240 3.53 5.98 -7.51
N GLU A 241 2.84 7.01 -7.02
CA GLU A 241 3.48 8.24 -6.53
C GLU A 241 4.38 7.94 -5.31
N THR A 242 3.89 7.15 -4.34
CA THR A 242 4.70 6.74 -3.18
C THR A 242 5.91 5.87 -3.57
N ALA A 243 5.78 5.09 -4.65
CA ALA A 243 6.90 4.34 -5.23
C ALA A 243 7.89 5.20 -6.01
N GLY A 244 7.59 6.48 -6.25
CA GLY A 244 8.39 7.34 -7.12
C GLY A 244 8.41 6.86 -8.58
N TYR A 245 7.32 6.24 -9.05
CA TYR A 245 7.27 5.66 -10.39
C TYR A 245 7.44 6.72 -11.48
N SER A 246 8.35 6.43 -12.42
CA SER A 246 8.49 7.17 -13.66
C SER A 246 8.76 6.19 -14.80
N ALA A 247 7.95 6.25 -15.85
CA ALA A 247 8.00 5.30 -16.95
C ALA A 247 9.38 5.27 -17.64
N GLY A 248 9.93 4.08 -17.83
CA GLY A 248 11.18 3.85 -18.57
C GLY A 248 12.46 4.41 -17.94
N GLN A 249 12.43 4.86 -16.68
CA GLN A 249 13.62 5.38 -15.99
C GLN A 249 14.56 4.30 -15.49
N THR A 250 14.02 3.14 -15.17
CA THR A 250 14.78 1.96 -14.76
C THR A 250 14.29 0.75 -15.56
N ARG A 251 15.04 -0.35 -15.53
CA ARG A 251 14.60 -1.61 -16.16
C ARG A 251 13.27 -2.09 -15.60
N THR A 252 13.01 -1.88 -14.31
CA THR A 252 11.77 -2.30 -13.66
C THR A 252 10.61 -1.33 -13.83
N THR A 253 10.80 -0.20 -14.49
CA THR A 253 9.73 0.73 -14.85
C THR A 253 9.42 0.73 -16.35
N ASP A 254 9.83 -0.36 -17.05
CA ASP A 254 9.48 -0.59 -18.46
C ASP A 254 7.97 -0.82 -18.58
N PRO A 255 7.26 0.01 -19.37
CA PRO A 255 5.82 -0.15 -19.60
C PRO A 255 5.42 -1.53 -20.15
N ASN A 256 6.29 -2.19 -20.92
CA ASN A 256 6.02 -3.51 -21.49
C ASN A 256 6.15 -4.64 -20.43
N LYS A 257 6.78 -4.35 -19.30
CA LYS A 257 7.09 -5.31 -18.23
C LYS A 257 6.37 -4.97 -16.91
N THR A 258 5.27 -4.21 -16.99
CA THR A 258 4.45 -3.84 -15.84
C THR A 258 3.08 -4.49 -15.90
N ALA A 259 2.71 -5.25 -14.87
CA ALA A 259 1.43 -5.97 -14.78
C ALA A 259 0.47 -5.35 -13.77
N VAL A 260 -0.83 -5.62 -13.95
CA VAL A 260 -1.88 -5.21 -13.02
C VAL A 260 -2.70 -6.42 -12.59
N PHE A 261 -2.77 -6.68 -11.29
CA PHE A 261 -3.59 -7.70 -10.65
C PHE A 261 -4.62 -7.02 -9.75
N PHE A 262 -5.87 -7.06 -10.14
CA PHE A 262 -6.94 -6.36 -9.44
C PHE A 262 -8.05 -7.32 -9.02
N ALA A 263 -8.45 -7.27 -7.75
CA ALA A 263 -9.51 -8.10 -7.21
C ALA A 263 -10.76 -7.28 -6.82
N GLN A 264 -11.92 -7.81 -7.18
CA GLN A 264 -13.24 -7.37 -6.73
C GLN A 264 -14.17 -8.58 -6.58
N SER A 265 -15.15 -8.53 -5.67
CA SER A 265 -16.04 -9.66 -5.40
C SER A 265 -17.43 -9.48 -5.99
N PHE A 266 -18.09 -8.35 -5.78
CA PHE A 266 -19.47 -8.10 -6.19
C PHE A 266 -19.55 -7.11 -7.35
N ASP A 267 -20.61 -7.18 -8.14
CA ASP A 267 -20.92 -6.28 -9.26
C ASP A 267 -22.16 -5.41 -8.88
N ASP A 268 -22.05 -4.74 -7.74
CA ASP A 268 -23.14 -3.99 -7.12
C ASP A 268 -23.62 -2.85 -8.02
N TRP A 269 -22.71 -2.10 -8.65
CA TRP A 269 -23.03 -0.94 -9.46
C TRP A 269 -23.78 -1.26 -10.77
N LEU A 270 -23.55 -2.45 -11.33
CA LEU A 270 -24.27 -2.86 -12.55
C LEU A 270 -25.79 -2.79 -12.37
N LYS A 271 -26.28 -3.26 -11.22
CA LYS A 271 -27.73 -3.24 -10.93
C LYS A 271 -28.24 -1.84 -10.62
N VAL A 272 -27.51 -1.12 -9.76
CA VAL A 272 -27.87 0.24 -9.35
C VAL A 272 -27.86 1.19 -10.54
N SER A 273 -26.80 1.18 -11.34
CA SER A 273 -26.68 2.07 -12.51
C SER A 273 -27.70 1.77 -13.59
N HIS A 274 -28.02 0.50 -13.84
CA HIS A 274 -29.03 0.12 -14.82
C HIS A 274 -30.41 0.65 -14.44
N HIS A 275 -30.80 0.55 -13.18
CA HIS A 275 -32.09 1.09 -12.70
C HIS A 275 -32.12 2.62 -12.71
N ALA A 276 -31.06 3.27 -12.29
CA ALA A 276 -31.02 4.72 -12.12
C ALA A 276 -30.70 5.50 -13.41
N LEU A 277 -29.84 4.95 -14.26
CA LEU A 277 -29.23 5.66 -15.40
C LEU A 277 -29.56 5.02 -16.76
N GLY A 278 -30.06 3.78 -16.77
CA GLY A 278 -30.25 3.00 -17.99
C GLY A 278 -28.91 2.51 -18.57
N CYS A 279 -28.90 2.23 -19.88
CA CYS A 279 -27.71 1.76 -20.61
C CYS A 279 -27.32 2.73 -21.72
N ASP A 280 -26.01 2.94 -21.88
CA ASP A 280 -25.47 3.69 -23.01
C ASP A 280 -24.16 3.06 -23.53
N ALA A 281 -23.45 3.77 -24.45
CA ALA A 281 -22.22 3.29 -25.04
C ALA A 281 -21.08 3.06 -24.04
N TYR A 282 -21.12 3.67 -22.84
CA TYR A 282 -20.10 3.55 -21.80
C TYR A 282 -20.44 2.47 -20.76
N THR A 283 -21.63 1.88 -20.78
CA THR A 283 -22.07 0.88 -19.79
C THR A 283 -21.12 -0.32 -19.78
N LEU A 284 -20.76 -0.87 -20.97
CA LEU A 284 -19.89 -2.04 -21.05
C LEU A 284 -18.56 -1.82 -20.32
N GLN A 285 -17.82 -0.79 -20.72
CA GLN A 285 -16.52 -0.50 -20.11
C GLN A 285 -16.61 0.07 -18.69
N GLY A 286 -17.81 0.54 -18.30
CA GLY A 286 -18.07 1.02 -16.96
C GLY A 286 -18.13 -0.10 -15.93
N VAL A 287 -18.80 -1.23 -16.28
CA VAL A 287 -19.19 -2.26 -15.30
C VAL A 287 -18.46 -3.60 -15.44
N GLN A 288 -17.89 -3.91 -16.61
CA GLN A 288 -17.21 -5.20 -16.79
C GLN A 288 -15.87 -5.24 -16.04
N ARG A 289 -15.66 -6.29 -15.26
CA ARG A 289 -14.49 -6.46 -14.36
C ARG A 289 -13.14 -6.31 -15.07
N ALA A 290 -13.03 -6.74 -16.33
CA ALA A 290 -11.81 -6.63 -17.13
C ALA A 290 -11.31 -5.19 -17.29
N PHE A 291 -12.23 -4.21 -17.28
CA PHE A 291 -11.86 -2.81 -17.40
C PHE A 291 -11.33 -2.20 -16.09
N GLY A 292 -11.51 -2.81 -14.93
CA GLY A 292 -10.88 -2.38 -13.69
C GLY A 292 -9.36 -2.26 -13.84
N PRO A 293 -8.63 -3.37 -14.00
CA PRO A 293 -7.18 -3.35 -14.22
C PRO A 293 -6.79 -2.75 -15.58
N GLY A 294 -7.61 -2.96 -16.62
CA GLY A 294 -7.35 -2.44 -17.97
C GLY A 294 -7.31 -0.92 -18.04
N ARG A 295 -8.13 -0.22 -17.25
CA ARG A 295 -8.12 1.26 -17.20
C ARG A 295 -6.82 1.80 -16.65
N LEU A 296 -6.26 1.19 -15.61
CA LEU A 296 -4.97 1.59 -15.07
C LEU A 296 -3.87 1.41 -16.13
N ALA A 297 -3.80 0.23 -16.76
CA ALA A 297 -2.81 -0.02 -17.82
C ALA A 297 -2.96 0.96 -18.99
N PHE A 298 -4.21 1.22 -19.43
CA PHE A 298 -4.49 2.19 -20.48
C PHE A 298 -4.05 3.61 -20.10
N GLN A 299 -4.35 4.04 -18.87
CA GLN A 299 -3.98 5.37 -18.35
C GLN A 299 -2.46 5.55 -18.29
N MET A 300 -1.76 4.54 -17.81
CA MET A 300 -0.31 4.54 -17.63
C MET A 300 0.46 4.15 -18.88
N LYS A 301 -0.24 3.78 -19.98
CA LYS A 301 0.36 3.32 -21.24
C LYS A 301 1.22 2.05 -21.05
N TRP A 302 0.75 1.12 -20.20
CA TRP A 302 1.40 -0.16 -20.00
C TRP A 302 0.89 -1.21 -20.98
N GLU A 303 1.80 -2.04 -21.48
CA GLU A 303 1.52 -3.12 -22.41
C GLU A 303 1.64 -4.51 -21.75
N GLY A 304 2.03 -4.56 -20.47
CA GLY A 304 2.08 -5.81 -19.72
C GLY A 304 0.70 -6.37 -19.37
N PRO A 305 0.63 -7.60 -18.83
CA PRO A 305 -0.62 -8.31 -18.61
C PRO A 305 -1.49 -7.67 -17.52
N THR A 306 -2.81 -7.76 -17.70
CA THR A 306 -3.79 -7.29 -16.72
C THR A 306 -4.76 -8.40 -16.35
N TYR A 307 -5.08 -8.54 -15.06
CA TYR A 307 -5.95 -9.59 -14.54
C TYR A 307 -7.02 -9.02 -13.61
N ALA A 308 -8.28 -9.32 -13.92
CA ALA A 308 -9.39 -9.13 -13.00
C ALA A 308 -9.64 -10.45 -12.26
N LEU A 309 -9.62 -10.39 -10.93
CA LEU A 309 -9.62 -11.57 -10.07
C LEU A 309 -10.84 -11.56 -9.15
N ASP A 310 -11.38 -12.76 -8.90
CA ASP A 310 -12.36 -12.99 -7.86
C ASP A 310 -12.01 -14.29 -7.13
N SER A 311 -11.76 -14.17 -5.85
CA SER A 311 -11.59 -15.29 -4.93
C SER A 311 -12.22 -14.96 -3.58
N ALA A 312 -13.34 -14.24 -3.63
CA ALA A 312 -14.07 -13.75 -2.47
C ALA A 312 -13.14 -13.05 -1.46
N CYS A 313 -13.21 -13.41 -0.19
CA CYS A 313 -12.42 -12.80 0.87
C CYS A 313 -10.89 -12.88 0.67
N ALA A 314 -10.40 -13.78 -0.17
CA ALA A 314 -8.98 -13.93 -0.50
C ALA A 314 -8.56 -13.12 -1.75
N GLY A 315 -9.38 -12.15 -2.19
CA GLY A 315 -9.15 -11.39 -3.43
C GLY A 315 -7.79 -10.69 -3.46
N SER A 316 -7.52 -9.82 -2.49
CA SER A 316 -6.27 -9.05 -2.40
C SER A 316 -5.03 -9.95 -2.24
N THR A 317 -5.09 -10.96 -1.38
CA THR A 317 -3.98 -11.91 -1.18
C THR A 317 -3.74 -12.76 -2.42
N SER A 318 -4.78 -13.03 -3.21
CA SER A 318 -4.67 -13.70 -4.51
C SER A 318 -3.98 -12.81 -5.54
N ALA A 319 -4.33 -11.54 -5.59
CA ALA A 319 -3.68 -10.56 -6.46
C ALA A 319 -2.19 -10.43 -6.12
N ILE A 320 -1.86 -10.30 -4.83
CA ILE A 320 -0.47 -10.26 -4.35
C ILE A 320 0.28 -11.54 -4.70
N HIS A 321 -0.31 -12.72 -4.45
CA HIS A 321 0.34 -14.00 -4.75
C HIS A 321 0.65 -14.16 -6.25
N LEU A 322 -0.31 -13.86 -7.12
CA LEU A 322 -0.11 -13.94 -8.57
C LEU A 322 0.91 -12.92 -9.06
N ALA A 323 0.91 -11.71 -8.51
CA ALA A 323 1.92 -10.70 -8.78
C ALA A 323 3.33 -11.20 -8.37
N CYS A 324 3.47 -11.76 -7.17
CA CYS A 324 4.73 -12.37 -6.73
C CYS A 324 5.20 -13.47 -7.69
N MET A 325 4.30 -14.37 -8.11
CA MET A 325 4.65 -15.43 -9.05
C MET A 325 5.10 -14.91 -10.42
N SER A 326 4.42 -13.88 -10.94
CA SER A 326 4.77 -13.24 -12.22
C SER A 326 6.13 -12.53 -12.16
N LEU A 327 6.44 -11.88 -11.03
CA LEU A 327 7.74 -11.26 -10.79
C LEU A 327 8.85 -12.31 -10.66
N LEU A 328 8.63 -13.39 -9.92
CA LEU A 328 9.61 -14.47 -9.73
C LEU A 328 9.89 -15.26 -10.99
N SER A 329 8.88 -15.45 -11.85
CA SER A 329 9.06 -16.06 -13.18
C SER A 329 9.74 -15.14 -14.20
N LYS A 330 9.96 -13.86 -13.83
CA LYS A 330 10.53 -12.80 -14.70
C LYS A 330 9.66 -12.49 -15.94
N ASP A 331 8.38 -12.84 -15.88
CA ASP A 331 7.41 -12.44 -16.89
C ASP A 331 7.25 -10.92 -16.90
N VAL A 332 7.20 -10.32 -15.71
CA VAL A 332 7.18 -8.87 -15.51
C VAL A 332 8.27 -8.42 -14.53
N ASP A 333 8.57 -7.12 -14.53
CA ASP A 333 9.60 -6.52 -13.67
C ASP A 333 8.99 -5.63 -12.57
N MET A 334 7.74 -5.17 -12.76
CA MET A 334 6.93 -4.47 -11.76
C MET A 334 5.50 -4.97 -11.82
N ALA A 335 4.82 -5.01 -10.68
CA ALA A 335 3.42 -5.38 -10.62
C ALA A 335 2.65 -4.44 -9.68
N VAL A 336 1.45 -4.05 -10.10
CA VAL A 336 0.44 -3.43 -9.23
C VAL A 336 -0.49 -4.53 -8.78
N ALA A 337 -0.59 -4.73 -7.47
CA ALA A 337 -1.56 -5.65 -6.85
C ALA A 337 -2.52 -4.86 -5.99
N GLY A 338 -3.82 -4.95 -6.26
CA GLY A 338 -4.79 -4.19 -5.49
C GLY A 338 -6.17 -4.83 -5.46
N ALA A 339 -7.00 -4.29 -4.59
CA ALA A 339 -8.38 -4.69 -4.46
C ALA A 339 -9.23 -3.52 -3.98
N THR A 340 -10.51 -3.55 -4.31
CA THR A 340 -11.46 -2.54 -3.85
C THR A 340 -12.82 -3.18 -3.62
N THR A 341 -13.49 -2.74 -2.56
CA THR A 341 -14.89 -3.06 -2.26
C THR A 341 -15.61 -1.76 -1.91
N ILE A 342 -16.72 -1.49 -2.59
CA ILE A 342 -17.62 -0.37 -2.31
C ILE A 342 -19.03 -0.94 -2.22
N LEU A 343 -19.62 -0.80 -1.05
CA LEU A 343 -20.95 -1.35 -0.74
C LEU A 343 -22.02 -0.41 -1.29
N SER A 344 -22.65 -0.76 -2.41
CA SER A 344 -23.62 0.09 -3.10
C SER A 344 -24.95 -0.59 -3.45
N ASP A 345 -25.08 -1.93 -3.27
CA ASP A 345 -26.30 -2.67 -3.58
C ASP A 345 -26.87 -3.37 -2.33
N PRO A 346 -28.14 -3.13 -1.94
CA PRO A 346 -28.78 -3.81 -0.83
C PRO A 346 -28.91 -5.32 -1.02
N HIS A 347 -28.96 -5.80 -2.26
CA HIS A 347 -29.12 -7.24 -2.53
C HIS A 347 -27.92 -8.05 -2.06
N SER A 348 -26.70 -7.52 -2.15
CA SER A 348 -25.50 -8.19 -1.61
C SER A 348 -25.58 -8.36 -0.09
N PHE A 349 -26.13 -7.38 0.63
CA PHE A 349 -26.45 -7.53 2.05
C PHE A 349 -27.53 -8.58 2.31
N THR A 350 -28.61 -8.60 1.50
CA THR A 350 -29.74 -9.51 1.76
C THR A 350 -29.35 -10.98 1.63
N PHE A 351 -28.60 -11.38 0.59
CA PHE A 351 -28.23 -12.79 0.47
C PHE A 351 -27.12 -13.23 1.44
N LEU A 352 -26.19 -12.35 1.81
CA LEU A 352 -25.21 -12.66 2.88
C LEU A 352 -25.91 -12.76 4.25
N SER A 353 -26.86 -11.88 4.54
CA SER A 353 -27.68 -11.97 5.75
C SER A 353 -28.48 -13.28 5.80
N LYS A 354 -29.08 -13.68 4.68
CA LYS A 354 -29.80 -14.96 4.57
C LYS A 354 -28.88 -16.18 4.68
N ALA A 355 -27.63 -16.04 4.27
CA ALA A 355 -26.62 -17.09 4.48
C ALA A 355 -26.16 -17.20 5.94
N GLY A 356 -26.62 -16.29 6.81
CA GLY A 356 -26.31 -16.30 8.25
C GLY A 356 -24.85 -15.97 8.55
N VAL A 357 -24.18 -15.18 7.70
CA VAL A 357 -22.77 -14.83 7.87
C VAL A 357 -22.56 -13.40 8.35
N LEU A 358 -23.60 -12.54 8.27
CA LEU A 358 -23.53 -11.16 8.76
C LEU A 358 -23.97 -11.04 10.21
N SER A 359 -23.26 -10.18 10.96
CA SER A 359 -23.62 -9.84 12.34
C SER A 359 -24.91 -9.02 12.37
N GLU A 360 -25.86 -9.47 13.16
CA GLU A 360 -27.12 -8.73 13.41
C GLU A 360 -26.89 -7.52 14.31
N THR A 361 -25.85 -7.55 15.14
CA THR A 361 -25.53 -6.51 16.12
C THR A 361 -24.46 -5.51 15.65
N GLY A 362 -23.80 -5.78 14.52
CA GLY A 362 -23.15 -4.75 13.72
C GLY A 362 -21.65 -4.68 13.69
N ASN A 363 -20.84 -5.51 14.41
CA ASN A 363 -19.40 -5.51 14.21
C ASN A 363 -18.81 -6.92 14.16
N CYS A 364 -17.52 -7.04 13.78
CA CYS A 364 -16.79 -8.29 13.79
C CYS A 364 -16.30 -8.56 15.22
N LYS A 365 -17.03 -9.38 15.98
CA LYS A 365 -16.68 -9.76 17.36
C LYS A 365 -15.66 -10.89 17.38
N THR A 366 -14.49 -10.63 16.83
CA THR A 366 -13.41 -11.60 16.61
C THR A 366 -13.04 -12.33 17.91
N TYR A 367 -13.07 -13.67 17.89
CA TYR A 367 -12.75 -14.57 18.99
C TYR A 367 -13.58 -14.39 20.27
N ARG A 368 -14.73 -13.75 20.19
CA ARG A 368 -15.64 -13.59 21.31
C ARG A 368 -16.69 -14.71 21.33
N ASP A 369 -17.18 -15.05 22.52
CA ASP A 369 -18.24 -16.06 22.68
C ASP A 369 -19.58 -15.62 22.08
N ASP A 370 -19.82 -14.30 22.00
CA ASP A 370 -21.01 -13.69 21.40
C ASP A 370 -20.85 -13.32 19.90
N ALA A 371 -19.81 -13.86 19.24
CA ALA A 371 -19.62 -13.67 17.82
C ALA A 371 -20.79 -14.23 17.01
N ASP A 372 -21.38 -13.39 16.17
CA ASP A 372 -22.63 -13.65 15.43
C ASP A 372 -22.53 -13.43 13.93
N GLY A 373 -21.32 -13.25 13.41
CA GLY A 373 -21.05 -12.97 12.00
C GLY A 373 -20.14 -11.77 11.83
N TYR A 374 -19.94 -11.35 10.57
CA TYR A 374 -19.09 -10.20 10.26
C TYR A 374 -19.88 -8.95 9.88
N CYS A 375 -19.24 -7.79 10.05
CA CYS A 375 -19.72 -6.50 9.54
C CYS A 375 -19.07 -6.23 8.19
N ARG A 376 -19.84 -5.90 7.16
CA ARG A 376 -19.29 -5.57 5.83
C ARG A 376 -18.62 -4.20 5.83
N ALA A 377 -17.59 -4.04 5.00
CA ALA A 377 -16.84 -2.79 4.93
C ALA A 377 -16.50 -2.38 3.50
N ASP A 378 -16.43 -1.06 3.27
CA ASP A 378 -15.70 -0.49 2.14
C ASP A 378 -14.20 -0.55 2.38
N PHE A 379 -13.42 -0.67 1.34
CA PHE A 379 -11.98 -0.38 1.34
C PHE A 379 -11.44 -0.32 -0.08
N SER A 380 -10.42 0.48 -0.32
CA SER A 380 -9.64 0.48 -1.55
C SER A 380 -8.15 0.51 -1.21
N GLY A 381 -7.36 -0.34 -1.84
CA GLY A 381 -5.92 -0.34 -1.62
C GLY A 381 -5.14 -0.92 -2.79
N ALA A 382 -3.89 -0.47 -2.93
CA ALA A 382 -2.96 -0.92 -3.93
C ALA A 382 -1.53 -0.99 -3.41
N LEU A 383 -0.77 -1.96 -3.89
CA LEU A 383 0.65 -2.16 -3.62
C LEU A 383 1.44 -2.17 -4.92
N ILE A 384 2.63 -1.59 -4.91
CA ILE A 384 3.60 -1.67 -5.99
C ILE A 384 4.68 -2.66 -5.58
N LEU A 385 4.85 -3.70 -6.38
CA LEU A 385 5.70 -4.83 -6.10
C LEU A 385 6.83 -4.95 -7.12
N LYS A 386 8.04 -5.24 -6.64
CA LYS A 386 9.22 -5.55 -7.45
C LYS A 386 10.00 -6.69 -6.81
N ARG A 387 10.83 -7.42 -7.57
CA ARG A 387 11.81 -8.34 -6.93
C ARG A 387 12.69 -7.55 -6.00
N LEU A 388 13.00 -8.10 -4.82
CA LEU A 388 13.83 -7.42 -3.82
C LEU A 388 15.21 -7.04 -4.37
N GLU A 389 15.83 -7.93 -5.15
CA GLU A 389 17.12 -7.68 -5.80
C GLU A 389 17.09 -6.47 -6.74
N ASP A 390 16.02 -6.32 -7.51
CA ASP A 390 15.83 -5.19 -8.42
C ASP A 390 15.55 -3.88 -7.65
N ALA A 391 14.71 -3.94 -6.62
CA ALA A 391 14.40 -2.78 -5.78
C ALA A 391 15.65 -2.23 -5.08
N VAL A 392 16.49 -3.12 -4.56
CA VAL A 392 17.79 -2.74 -3.97
C VAL A 392 18.73 -2.14 -5.03
N ALA A 393 18.83 -2.78 -6.20
CA ALA A 393 19.70 -2.31 -7.29
C ALA A 393 19.31 -0.93 -7.83
N HIS A 394 18.02 -0.59 -7.78
CA HIS A 394 17.50 0.70 -8.25
C HIS A 394 17.31 1.74 -7.13
N ASN A 395 17.70 1.41 -5.88
CA ASN A 395 17.48 2.26 -4.69
C ASN A 395 16.02 2.68 -4.52
N ASP A 396 15.09 1.77 -4.79
CA ASP A 396 13.67 2.01 -4.53
C ASP A 396 13.44 2.17 -3.01
N ASN A 397 12.42 2.92 -2.64
CA ASN A 397 11.97 3.03 -1.24
C ASN A 397 11.28 1.74 -0.82
N ILE A 398 11.99 0.82 -0.16
CA ILE A 398 11.45 -0.47 0.27
C ILE A 398 10.69 -0.29 1.59
N LEU A 399 9.37 -0.39 1.54
CA LEU A 399 8.49 -0.26 2.69
C LEU A 399 8.40 -1.56 3.51
N ALA A 400 8.35 -2.71 2.80
CA ALA A 400 8.31 -4.04 3.40
C ALA A 400 8.79 -5.11 2.41
N VAL A 401 9.00 -6.32 2.91
CA VAL A 401 9.45 -7.46 2.10
C VAL A 401 8.50 -8.65 2.30
N ILE A 402 7.97 -9.18 1.21
CA ILE A 402 7.21 -10.42 1.19
C ILE A 402 8.21 -11.56 1.03
N ALA A 403 8.48 -12.27 2.12
CA ALA A 403 9.42 -13.39 2.14
C ALA A 403 8.88 -14.62 1.40
N SER A 404 7.58 -14.84 1.42
CA SER A 404 6.88 -15.91 0.70
C SER A 404 5.39 -15.66 0.63
N SER A 405 4.74 -16.25 -0.33
CA SER A 405 3.28 -16.33 -0.42
C SER A 405 2.84 -17.71 -0.93
N ALA A 406 1.66 -18.15 -0.54
CA ALA A 406 1.08 -19.40 -1.04
C ALA A 406 -0.45 -19.35 -0.99
N ARG A 407 -1.07 -20.24 -1.75
CA ARG A 407 -2.52 -20.44 -1.76
C ARG A 407 -2.85 -21.94 -1.77
N ASN A 408 -4.00 -22.28 -1.23
CA ASN A 408 -4.66 -23.57 -1.36
C ASN A 408 -6.18 -23.40 -1.39
N HIS A 409 -6.90 -24.49 -1.30
CA HIS A 409 -8.36 -24.53 -1.22
C HIS A 409 -8.79 -25.57 -0.21
N SER A 410 -9.89 -25.29 0.51
CA SER A 410 -10.47 -26.20 1.52
C SER A 410 -11.31 -27.31 0.87
N GLY A 411 -10.70 -28.08 -0.04
CA GLY A 411 -11.42 -29.10 -0.82
C GLY A 411 -12.02 -30.25 -0.02
N ASN A 412 -11.55 -30.46 1.22
CA ASN A 412 -12.05 -31.48 2.13
C ASN A 412 -12.98 -30.91 3.24
N ALA A 413 -13.39 -29.64 3.13
CA ALA A 413 -14.34 -29.07 4.06
C ALA A 413 -15.71 -29.76 3.98
N THR A 414 -16.48 -29.69 5.09
CA THR A 414 -17.82 -30.32 5.17
C THR A 414 -18.85 -29.66 4.27
N SER A 415 -18.65 -28.41 3.89
CA SER A 415 -19.45 -27.71 2.88
C SER A 415 -18.57 -26.67 2.16
N ILE A 416 -19.07 -26.17 1.02
CA ILE A 416 -18.35 -25.18 0.19
C ILE A 416 -18.08 -23.85 0.92
N THR A 417 -18.87 -23.56 1.95
CA THR A 417 -18.76 -22.31 2.74
C THR A 417 -18.04 -22.50 4.08
N THR A 418 -17.61 -23.71 4.39
CA THR A 418 -17.02 -24.02 5.72
C THR A 418 -15.49 -23.96 5.66
N SER A 419 -14.88 -23.32 6.65
CA SER A 419 -13.43 -23.30 6.83
C SER A 419 -12.89 -24.66 7.25
N ASP A 420 -11.69 -25.03 6.77
CA ASP A 420 -10.98 -26.26 7.13
C ASP A 420 -9.64 -25.92 7.80
N ALA A 421 -9.55 -26.22 9.10
CA ALA A 421 -8.35 -25.99 9.90
C ALA A 421 -7.11 -26.76 9.36
N ASN A 422 -7.28 -27.95 8.77
CA ASN A 422 -6.16 -28.73 8.25
C ASN A 422 -5.62 -28.11 6.95
N ALA A 423 -6.50 -27.56 6.11
CA ALA A 423 -6.08 -26.81 4.92
C ALA A 423 -5.29 -25.56 5.32
N GLN A 424 -5.73 -24.82 6.33
CA GLN A 424 -5.02 -23.64 6.85
C GLN A 424 -3.67 -24.03 7.47
N GLU A 425 -3.62 -25.08 8.32
CA GLU A 425 -2.38 -25.62 8.89
C GLU A 425 -1.36 -25.97 7.79
N SER A 426 -1.81 -26.67 6.76
CA SER A 426 -0.98 -27.04 5.61
C SER A 426 -0.42 -25.81 4.88
N LEU A 427 -1.24 -24.77 4.73
CA LEU A 427 -0.87 -23.51 4.09
C LEU A 427 0.20 -22.77 4.90
N PHE A 428 0.00 -22.60 6.21
CA PHE A 428 0.99 -21.97 7.09
C PHE A 428 2.34 -22.69 7.04
N LYS A 429 2.35 -24.03 7.15
CA LYS A 429 3.58 -24.83 7.02
C LYS A 429 4.26 -24.67 5.66
N LYS A 430 3.48 -24.53 4.57
CA LYS A 430 4.01 -24.30 3.23
C LYS A 430 4.67 -22.92 3.12
N VAL A 431 4.02 -21.86 3.62
CA VAL A 431 4.55 -20.49 3.60
C VAL A 431 5.83 -20.38 4.41
N LEU A 432 5.84 -20.88 5.65
CA LEU A 432 7.04 -20.89 6.52
C LEU A 432 8.21 -21.64 5.86
N ARG A 433 7.96 -22.83 5.31
CA ARG A 433 8.99 -23.60 4.61
C ARG A 433 9.56 -22.85 3.41
N ASN A 434 8.69 -22.22 2.59
CA ASN A 434 9.13 -21.47 1.41
C ASN A 434 9.93 -20.22 1.85
N ALA A 435 9.53 -19.57 2.93
CA ALA A 435 10.24 -18.43 3.53
C ALA A 435 11.51 -18.85 4.29
N ARG A 436 11.74 -20.14 4.51
CA ARG A 436 12.83 -20.67 5.36
C ARG A 436 12.82 -20.05 6.77
N LEU A 437 11.63 -19.91 7.35
CA LEU A 437 11.41 -19.38 8.69
C LEU A 437 10.98 -20.48 9.65
N ASP A 438 11.51 -20.42 10.87
CA ASP A 438 10.95 -21.20 11.99
C ASP A 438 9.67 -20.51 12.51
N PRO A 439 8.65 -21.26 12.95
CA PRO A 439 7.46 -20.65 13.56
C PRO A 439 7.77 -19.72 14.73
N ASN A 440 8.88 -19.94 15.46
CA ASN A 440 9.30 -19.10 16.58
C ASN A 440 9.87 -17.73 16.14
N ASP A 441 10.28 -17.58 14.86
CA ASP A 441 10.75 -16.31 14.30
C ASP A 441 9.59 -15.36 13.95
N VAL A 442 8.35 -15.87 13.95
CA VAL A 442 7.16 -15.05 13.69
C VAL A 442 6.82 -14.26 14.95
N SER A 443 6.80 -12.95 14.85
CA SER A 443 6.55 -12.02 15.96
C SER A 443 5.08 -11.59 16.08
N TYR A 444 4.27 -11.75 15.03
CA TYR A 444 2.86 -11.36 14.99
C TYR A 444 2.12 -12.13 13.90
N ILE A 445 0.84 -12.44 14.14
CA ILE A 445 -0.07 -12.96 13.12
C ILE A 445 -1.29 -12.05 13.04
N GLU A 446 -1.53 -11.51 11.84
CA GLU A 446 -2.82 -10.91 11.51
C GLU A 446 -3.78 -12.01 11.08
N MET A 447 -4.85 -12.19 11.85
CA MET A 447 -5.83 -13.25 11.67
C MET A 447 -6.92 -12.85 10.69
N HIS A 448 -7.53 -13.82 10.03
CA HIS A 448 -8.77 -13.57 9.28
C HIS A 448 -9.86 -13.04 10.22
N GLY A 449 -10.12 -13.71 11.32
CA GLY A 449 -10.83 -13.18 12.47
C GLY A 449 -12.14 -12.46 12.14
N THR A 450 -13.05 -13.10 11.41
CA THR A 450 -14.28 -12.45 10.92
C THR A 450 -15.38 -12.30 11.97
N GLY A 451 -15.23 -12.91 13.15
CA GLY A 451 -16.28 -12.95 14.14
C GLY A 451 -17.34 -14.01 13.86
N THR A 452 -16.97 -15.08 13.14
CA THR A 452 -17.83 -16.25 12.93
C THR A 452 -17.40 -17.41 13.81
N GLN A 453 -18.35 -18.05 14.52
CA GLN A 453 -18.04 -19.13 15.47
C GLN A 453 -17.25 -20.28 14.84
N VAL A 454 -17.56 -20.67 13.63
CA VAL A 454 -16.89 -21.77 12.93
C VAL A 454 -15.53 -21.34 12.38
N GLY A 455 -15.48 -20.16 11.73
CA GLY A 455 -14.27 -19.64 11.08
C GLY A 455 -13.17 -19.33 12.09
N ASP A 456 -13.47 -18.55 13.10
CA ASP A 456 -12.51 -18.15 14.14
C ASP A 456 -11.95 -19.35 14.91
N LYS A 457 -12.80 -20.35 15.20
CA LYS A 457 -12.36 -21.60 15.86
C LYS A 457 -11.42 -22.43 14.97
N ALA A 458 -11.73 -22.53 13.68
CA ALA A 458 -10.90 -23.29 12.73
C ALA A 458 -9.53 -22.63 12.58
N GLU A 459 -9.50 -21.31 12.43
CA GLU A 459 -8.29 -20.53 12.26
C GLU A 459 -7.39 -20.57 13.50
N MET A 460 -7.94 -20.30 14.70
CA MET A 460 -7.18 -20.39 15.94
C MET A 460 -6.64 -21.79 16.18
N GLY A 461 -7.41 -22.84 15.81
CA GLY A 461 -6.96 -24.22 15.87
C GLY A 461 -5.77 -24.50 14.95
N ALA A 462 -5.77 -23.97 13.75
CA ALA A 462 -4.66 -24.10 12.79
C ALA A 462 -3.40 -23.34 13.26
N VAL A 463 -3.58 -22.10 13.75
CA VAL A 463 -2.48 -21.29 14.31
C VAL A 463 -1.85 -21.98 15.51
N SER A 464 -2.66 -22.47 16.44
CA SER A 464 -2.16 -23.19 17.62
C SER A 464 -1.34 -24.42 17.27
N LYS A 465 -1.74 -25.19 16.25
CA LYS A 465 -1.00 -26.39 15.81
C LYS A 465 0.35 -26.08 15.16
N VAL A 466 0.48 -24.93 14.51
CA VAL A 466 1.70 -24.56 13.78
C VAL A 466 2.68 -23.80 14.65
N PHE A 467 2.17 -22.89 15.51
CA PHE A 467 2.99 -21.92 16.21
C PHE A 467 3.17 -22.21 17.72
N LEU A 468 2.53 -23.25 18.24
CA LEU A 468 2.67 -23.67 19.65
C LEU A 468 3.27 -25.09 19.75
N PRO A 469 4.00 -25.41 20.86
CA PRO A 469 4.36 -24.52 21.96
C PRO A 469 5.48 -23.54 21.58
N ARG A 470 5.54 -22.40 22.27
CA ARG A 470 6.61 -21.42 22.13
C ARG A 470 7.51 -21.38 23.36
N PRO A 471 8.79 -20.98 23.23
CA PRO A 471 9.68 -20.77 24.35
C PRO A 471 9.11 -19.78 25.36
N ALA A 472 9.40 -19.99 26.65
CA ALA A 472 9.03 -19.03 27.68
C ALA A 472 9.64 -17.64 27.37
N GLY A 473 8.82 -16.61 27.50
CA GLY A 473 9.23 -15.23 27.20
C GLY A 473 9.13 -14.81 25.72
N ASN A 474 8.67 -15.71 24.83
CA ASN A 474 8.41 -15.41 23.41
C ASN A 474 6.93 -15.63 23.04
N PRO A 475 5.97 -14.85 23.57
CA PRO A 475 4.56 -14.98 23.23
C PRO A 475 4.33 -14.57 21.76
N LEU A 476 3.31 -15.13 21.13
CA LEU A 476 2.86 -14.75 19.78
C LEU A 476 1.64 -13.85 19.88
N PRO A 477 1.76 -12.55 19.70
CA PRO A 477 0.61 -11.67 19.55
C PRO A 477 -0.19 -12.04 18.30
N VAL A 478 -1.50 -12.04 18.41
CA VAL A 478 -2.44 -12.19 17.31
C VAL A 478 -3.37 -10.99 17.26
N GLY A 479 -3.70 -10.51 16.09
CA GLY A 479 -4.63 -9.40 15.88
C GLY A 479 -5.67 -9.74 14.82
N ALA A 480 -6.71 -8.92 14.77
CA ALA A 480 -7.73 -8.98 13.72
C ALA A 480 -8.29 -7.58 13.47
N ILE A 481 -7.73 -6.90 12.50
CA ILE A 481 -8.11 -5.53 12.10
C ILE A 481 -9.61 -5.42 11.75
N LYS A 482 -10.24 -6.52 11.38
CA LYS A 482 -11.68 -6.55 11.08
C LYS A 482 -12.55 -6.17 12.26
N ALA A 483 -12.08 -6.34 13.50
CA ALA A 483 -12.75 -5.84 14.67
C ALA A 483 -12.84 -4.30 14.71
N ASN A 484 -11.95 -3.60 14.01
CA ASN A 484 -11.91 -2.15 13.91
C ASN A 484 -12.70 -1.62 12.71
N ILE A 485 -12.41 -2.15 11.52
CA ILE A 485 -12.87 -1.59 10.25
C ILE A 485 -13.88 -2.47 9.50
N GLY A 486 -14.30 -3.58 10.07
CA GLY A 486 -15.17 -4.55 9.40
C GLY A 486 -14.43 -5.42 8.36
N HIS A 487 -15.18 -6.23 7.66
CA HIS A 487 -14.69 -7.12 6.62
C HIS A 487 -14.92 -6.53 5.22
N SER A 488 -13.87 -6.12 4.56
CA SER A 488 -13.90 -5.47 3.24
C SER A 488 -13.87 -6.45 2.06
N GLU A 489 -14.45 -7.64 2.23
CA GLU A 489 -14.64 -8.64 1.17
C GLU A 489 -13.33 -8.90 0.38
N ALA A 490 -13.27 -8.48 -0.90
CA ALA A 490 -12.11 -8.69 -1.78
C ALA A 490 -10.81 -8.04 -1.27
N VAL A 491 -10.87 -7.05 -0.36
CA VAL A 491 -9.69 -6.34 0.16
C VAL A 491 -9.18 -6.94 1.47
N SER A 492 -9.80 -7.98 1.94
CA SER A 492 -9.41 -8.63 3.19
C SER A 492 -7.97 -9.16 3.13
N LEU A 493 -7.08 -8.57 3.92
CA LEU A 493 -5.64 -8.88 3.96
C LEU A 493 -5.30 -10.16 4.72
N SER A 494 -6.19 -11.12 4.83
CA SER A 494 -5.90 -12.30 5.60
C SER A 494 -6.43 -13.57 4.97
N ASN A 495 -5.50 -14.39 4.59
CA ASN A 495 -5.55 -15.86 4.64
C ASN A 495 -4.16 -16.44 4.49
#